data_481dec287f70057bb24f2c61bd1eb8d4
#
_entry.id   481dec287f70057bb24f2c61bd1eb8d4
#
_cell.length_a   1.000
_cell.length_b   1.000
_cell.length_c   1.000
_cell.angle_alpha   90.00
_cell.angle_beta   90.00
_cell.angle_gamma   90.00
#
_symmetry.space_group_name_H-M   'P 1'
#
loop_
_entity.id
_entity.type
_entity.pdbx_description
1 polymer ?
#
loop_
_entity_poly.entity_id
_entity_poly.type
_entity_poly.pdbx_seq_one_letter_code
_entity_poly.pdbx_strand_id
1 'polypeptide(L)'
;ILIRKIPLFGNIMYSSRGPTADIHDISVMKQLTDGIKELAKKYNAIVYKAEPDILSSDEEFRKVVTNLGYKIKDDAKNFREEIQPRYVFRLDIKDKTEEEIFAGFHSKTRYNVRLATKKGVTVKEGTREDLKDFHKIMVETGARDGFIIRPLSYFEKMYDELAPNHMKLLMAYYGGKPISGVIPIFYGNKTWYLYGA
;
A
#
# COMPACT_ATOMS: atom_id res chain seq x y z
N ILE A 1 -15.81 1.37 -2.26
CA ILE A 1 -16.07 0.59 -1.03
C ILE A 1 -15.97 -0.89 -1.38
N LEU A 2 -15.16 -1.63 -0.64
CA LEU A 2 -15.07 -3.08 -0.73
C LEU A 2 -16.14 -3.71 0.16
N ILE A 3 -16.76 -4.80 -0.31
CA ILE A 3 -17.78 -5.51 0.45
C ILE A 3 -17.35 -6.97 0.59
N ARG A 4 -17.26 -7.44 1.82
CA ARG A 4 -16.91 -8.83 2.15
C ARG A 4 -18.06 -9.51 2.90
N LYS A 5 -18.51 -10.63 2.37
CA LYS A 5 -19.53 -11.47 3.02
C LYS A 5 -18.92 -12.21 4.23
N ILE A 6 -19.62 -12.13 5.35
CA ILE A 6 -19.35 -12.98 6.52
C ILE A 6 -20.51 -13.98 6.61
N PRO A 7 -20.23 -15.28 6.44
CA PRO A 7 -21.27 -16.30 6.55
C PRO A 7 -22.06 -16.15 7.86
N LEU A 8 -23.38 -16.23 7.79
CA LEU A 8 -24.35 -16.12 8.90
C LEU A 8 -24.53 -14.72 9.51
N PHE A 9 -23.61 -13.76 9.29
CA PHE A 9 -23.63 -12.46 9.97
C PHE A 9 -23.93 -11.26 9.07
N GLY A 10 -23.88 -11.41 7.74
CA GLY A 10 -24.08 -10.30 6.81
C GLY A 10 -22.80 -9.89 6.09
N ASN A 11 -22.60 -8.60 5.86
CA ASN A 11 -21.44 -8.09 5.14
C ASN A 11 -20.66 -7.07 5.96
N ILE A 12 -19.36 -6.99 5.71
CA ILE A 12 -18.51 -5.87 6.14
C ILE A 12 -18.24 -4.98 4.93
N MET A 13 -18.39 -3.68 5.11
CA MET A 13 -17.99 -2.66 4.15
C MET A 13 -16.68 -2.03 4.59
N TYR A 14 -15.77 -1.82 3.64
CA TYR A 14 -14.45 -1.28 3.93
C TYR A 14 -13.98 -0.29 2.87
N SER A 15 -13.50 0.88 3.32
CA SER A 15 -12.80 1.86 2.49
C SER A 15 -11.33 1.93 2.87
N SER A 16 -10.48 1.39 1.99
CA SER A 16 -9.03 1.49 2.12
C SER A 16 -8.58 2.89 1.70
N ARG A 17 -7.85 3.57 2.56
CA ARG A 17 -7.35 4.95 2.32
C ARG A 17 -8.44 5.93 1.88
N GLY A 18 -9.68 5.69 2.27
CA GLY A 18 -10.82 6.56 1.97
C GLY A 18 -11.65 6.86 3.20
N PRO A 19 -12.64 7.77 3.07
CA PRO A 19 -13.10 8.41 1.83
C PRO A 19 -12.11 9.44 1.27
N THR A 20 -12.18 9.67 -0.07
CA THR A 20 -11.47 10.74 -0.75
C THR A 20 -12.45 11.85 -1.06
N ALA A 21 -12.42 12.91 -0.27
CA ALA A 21 -13.32 14.05 -0.36
C ALA A 21 -12.72 15.25 0.38
N ASP A 22 -13.41 16.38 0.38
CA ASP A 22 -13.11 17.44 1.33
C ASP A 22 -13.57 16.98 2.73
N ILE A 23 -12.59 16.47 3.48
CA ILE A 23 -12.81 15.80 4.77
C ILE A 23 -13.18 16.78 5.91
N HIS A 24 -12.92 18.08 5.73
CA HIS A 24 -13.27 19.12 6.69
C HIS A 24 -14.63 19.75 6.39
N ASP A 25 -15.17 19.58 5.18
CA ASP A 25 -16.53 20.00 4.86
C ASP A 25 -17.55 19.01 5.43
N ILE A 26 -18.22 19.45 6.51
CA ILE A 26 -19.23 18.64 7.19
C ILE A 26 -20.43 18.28 6.28
N SER A 27 -20.76 19.13 5.31
CA SER A 27 -21.85 18.85 4.36
C SER A 27 -21.49 17.71 3.42
N VAL A 28 -20.27 17.75 2.86
CA VAL A 28 -19.73 16.68 2.01
C VAL A 28 -19.61 15.37 2.79
N MET A 29 -19.06 15.43 3.99
CA MET A 29 -18.90 14.24 4.83
C MET A 29 -20.24 13.66 5.28
N LYS A 30 -21.25 14.53 5.49
CA LYS A 30 -22.62 14.08 5.80
C LYS A 30 -23.25 13.35 4.60
N GLN A 31 -23.16 13.91 3.40
CA GLN A 31 -23.67 13.27 2.18
C GLN A 31 -23.04 11.90 1.94
N LEU A 32 -21.70 11.80 2.09
CA LEU A 32 -20.99 10.53 2.01
C LEU A 32 -21.47 9.53 3.07
N THR A 33 -21.65 9.99 4.30
CA THR A 33 -22.13 9.14 5.41
C THR A 33 -23.54 8.62 5.15
N ASP A 34 -24.42 9.47 4.64
CA ASP A 34 -25.81 9.07 4.32
C ASP A 34 -25.82 8.04 3.18
N GLY A 35 -25.03 8.27 2.11
CA GLY A 35 -24.86 7.29 1.03
C GLY A 35 -24.25 5.96 1.51
N ILE A 36 -23.29 5.99 2.45
CA ILE A 36 -22.75 4.77 3.07
C ILE A 36 -23.82 4.02 3.86
N LYS A 37 -24.69 4.72 4.59
CA LYS A 37 -25.81 4.10 5.33
C LYS A 37 -26.80 3.45 4.39
N GLU A 38 -27.11 4.06 3.25
CA GLU A 38 -27.97 3.46 2.22
C GLU A 38 -27.34 2.20 1.62
N LEU A 39 -26.07 2.25 1.28
CA LEU A 39 -25.33 1.08 0.80
C LEU A 39 -25.29 -0.03 1.86
N ALA A 40 -25.10 0.33 3.13
CA ALA A 40 -25.10 -0.63 4.22
C ALA A 40 -26.45 -1.38 4.32
N LYS A 41 -27.56 -0.66 4.17
CA LYS A 41 -28.90 -1.28 4.11
C LYS A 41 -29.03 -2.19 2.88
N LYS A 42 -28.67 -1.69 1.70
CA LYS A 42 -28.76 -2.43 0.43
C LYS A 42 -27.99 -3.74 0.47
N TYR A 43 -26.81 -3.75 1.10
CA TYR A 43 -25.93 -4.92 1.15
C TYR A 43 -25.99 -5.67 2.49
N ASN A 44 -26.96 -5.39 3.35
CA ASN A 44 -27.05 -6.00 4.68
C ASN A 44 -25.71 -5.98 5.42
N ALA A 45 -25.07 -4.81 5.46
CA ALA A 45 -23.78 -4.63 6.11
C ALA A 45 -23.95 -4.36 7.61
N ILE A 46 -23.23 -5.11 8.42
CA ILE A 46 -23.25 -4.98 9.89
C ILE A 46 -22.26 -3.94 10.40
N VAL A 47 -21.22 -3.61 9.58
CA VAL A 47 -20.22 -2.62 9.92
C VAL A 47 -19.62 -2.01 8.66
N TYR A 48 -19.34 -0.73 8.73
CA TYR A 48 -18.46 -0.02 7.78
C TYR A 48 -17.19 0.41 8.51
N LYS A 49 -16.04 0.06 7.94
CA LYS A 49 -14.72 0.49 8.40
C LYS A 49 -14.06 1.36 7.35
N ALA A 50 -13.48 2.48 7.75
CA ALA A 50 -12.66 3.35 6.92
C ALA A 50 -11.29 3.55 7.56
N GLU A 51 -10.25 3.61 6.75
CA GLU A 51 -8.89 3.94 7.16
C GLU A 51 -8.35 5.04 6.24
N PRO A 52 -8.76 6.30 6.44
CA PRO A 52 -8.38 7.42 5.59
C PRO A 52 -6.89 7.75 5.71
N ASP A 53 -6.31 8.33 4.64
CA ASP A 53 -4.91 8.82 4.63
C ASP A 53 -4.85 10.25 5.20
N ILE A 54 -5.04 10.36 6.50
CA ILE A 54 -5.14 11.61 7.25
C ILE A 54 -4.19 11.55 8.44
N LEU A 55 -3.65 12.68 8.85
CA LEU A 55 -2.81 12.75 10.05
C LEU A 55 -3.64 12.43 11.30
N SER A 56 -3.08 11.64 12.21
CA SER A 56 -3.73 11.31 13.49
C SER A 56 -3.95 12.53 14.38
N SER A 57 -3.20 13.60 14.14
CA SER A 57 -3.32 14.91 14.83
C SER A 57 -4.37 15.85 14.22
N ASP A 58 -5.11 15.41 13.21
CA ASP A 58 -6.18 16.23 12.59
C ASP A 58 -7.43 16.24 13.46
N GLU A 59 -7.46 17.15 14.42
CA GLU A 59 -8.56 17.30 15.38
C GLU A 59 -9.86 17.80 14.72
N GLU A 60 -9.78 18.53 13.62
CA GLU A 60 -10.97 19.01 12.89
C GLU A 60 -11.70 17.83 12.24
N PHE A 61 -10.97 16.99 11.52
CA PHE A 61 -11.53 15.76 10.97
C PHE A 61 -12.12 14.85 12.05
N ARG A 62 -11.44 14.69 13.18
CA ARG A 62 -11.91 13.89 14.32
C ARG A 62 -13.27 14.38 14.82
N LYS A 63 -13.45 15.69 14.95
CA LYS A 63 -14.73 16.31 15.33
C LYS A 63 -15.83 16.05 14.28
N VAL A 64 -15.51 16.22 12.99
CA VAL A 64 -16.46 15.99 11.90
C VAL A 64 -16.99 14.55 11.93
N VAL A 65 -16.12 13.55 11.97
CA VAL A 65 -16.55 12.14 11.93
C VAL A 65 -17.25 11.70 13.22
N THR A 66 -16.83 12.20 14.37
CA THR A 66 -17.51 11.93 15.65
C THR A 66 -18.94 12.49 15.66
N ASN A 67 -19.13 13.71 15.16
CA ASN A 67 -20.46 14.32 15.03
C ASN A 67 -21.37 13.57 14.06
N LEU A 68 -20.80 12.88 13.07
CA LEU A 68 -21.51 12.02 12.13
C LEU A 68 -21.77 10.60 12.66
N GLY A 69 -21.34 10.32 13.90
CA GLY A 69 -21.59 9.06 14.59
C GLY A 69 -20.55 7.96 14.35
N TYR A 70 -19.39 8.29 13.76
CA TYR A 70 -18.30 7.33 13.65
C TYR A 70 -17.59 7.14 15.00
N LYS A 71 -17.12 5.92 15.21
CA LYS A 71 -16.23 5.59 16.32
C LYS A 71 -14.80 5.55 15.82
N ILE A 72 -13.93 6.35 16.41
CA ILE A 72 -12.51 6.36 16.09
C ILE A 72 -11.82 5.29 16.96
N LYS A 73 -11.02 4.43 16.33
CA LYS A 73 -10.20 3.44 17.03
C LYS A 73 -8.77 3.95 17.12
N ASP A 74 -8.37 4.44 18.29
CA ASP A 74 -7.03 4.96 18.55
C ASP A 74 -6.11 3.98 19.30
N ASP A 75 -6.68 2.88 19.80
CA ASP A 75 -6.06 1.97 20.76
C ASP A 75 -5.43 0.72 20.13
N ALA A 76 -5.19 0.75 18.82
CA ALA A 76 -4.47 -0.35 18.16
C ALA A 76 -3.08 -0.52 18.80
N LYS A 77 -2.93 -1.57 19.59
CA LYS A 77 -1.71 -1.86 20.35
C LYS A 77 -0.67 -2.59 19.51
N ASN A 78 -1.08 -3.20 18.41
CA ASN A 78 -0.25 -4.05 17.57
C ASN A 78 -0.40 -3.70 16.10
N PHE A 79 0.69 -3.80 15.35
CA PHE A 79 0.70 -3.66 13.89
C PHE A 79 -0.30 -4.59 13.16
N ARG A 80 -0.69 -5.71 13.79
CA ARG A 80 -1.63 -6.70 13.22
C ARG A 80 -3.10 -6.32 13.37
N GLU A 81 -3.43 -5.30 14.14
CA GLU A 81 -4.83 -4.89 14.40
C GLU A 81 -5.37 -3.95 13.32
N GLU A 82 -4.52 -3.45 12.45
CA GLU A 82 -4.84 -2.52 11.37
C GLU A 82 -4.70 -3.20 10.01
N ILE A 83 -5.57 -2.85 9.07
CA ILE A 83 -5.51 -3.38 7.70
C ILE A 83 -4.50 -2.57 6.90
N GLN A 84 -4.44 -1.24 7.14
CA GLN A 84 -3.46 -0.35 6.53
C GLN A 84 -2.40 0.07 7.57
N PRO A 85 -1.14 0.21 7.17
CA PRO A 85 -0.12 0.69 8.09
C PRO A 85 -0.42 2.13 8.54
N ARG A 86 -0.45 2.33 9.86
CA ARG A 86 -0.64 3.66 10.48
C ARG A 86 0.56 4.56 10.25
N TYR A 87 1.75 4.00 10.31
CA TYR A 87 3.01 4.72 10.13
C TYR A 87 3.65 4.30 8.82
N VAL A 88 4.05 5.26 8.02
CA VAL A 88 4.75 5.05 6.77
C VAL A 88 5.96 5.96 6.69
N PHE A 89 7.04 5.48 6.08
CA PHE A 89 8.16 6.33 5.71
C PHE A 89 7.84 7.05 4.40
N ARG A 90 8.08 8.35 4.37
CA ARG A 90 7.94 9.16 3.15
C ARG A 90 9.31 9.74 2.80
N LEU A 91 9.69 9.59 1.55
CA LEU A 91 10.86 10.23 0.96
C LEU A 91 10.36 11.30 -0.01
N ASP A 92 10.64 12.55 0.30
CA ASP A 92 10.36 13.65 -0.63
C ASP A 92 11.50 13.72 -1.67
N ILE A 93 11.11 13.46 -2.94
CA ILE A 93 12.01 13.46 -4.09
C ILE A 93 11.76 14.63 -5.06
N LYS A 94 10.76 15.49 -4.73
CA LYS A 94 10.42 16.62 -5.59
C LYS A 94 11.61 17.57 -5.71
N ASP A 95 11.88 17.99 -6.93
CA ASP A 95 12.93 18.96 -7.29
C ASP A 95 14.37 18.56 -6.83
N LYS A 96 14.62 17.25 -6.63
CA LYS A 96 15.92 16.70 -6.24
C LYS A 96 16.52 15.82 -7.32
N THR A 97 17.82 15.89 -7.48
CA THR A 97 18.57 14.95 -8.33
C THR A 97 18.74 13.59 -7.64
N GLU A 98 19.11 12.56 -8.42
CA GLU A 98 19.42 11.24 -7.85
C GLU A 98 20.59 11.31 -6.86
N GLU A 99 21.60 12.15 -7.14
CA GLU A 99 22.75 12.35 -6.27
C GLU A 99 22.36 12.97 -4.93
N GLU A 100 21.47 13.95 -4.93
CA GLU A 100 20.96 14.58 -3.71
C GLU A 100 20.12 13.61 -2.88
N ILE A 101 19.23 12.83 -3.53
CA ILE A 101 18.46 11.79 -2.87
C ILE A 101 19.39 10.74 -2.27
N PHE A 102 20.36 10.25 -3.06
CA PHE A 102 21.33 9.25 -2.60
C PHE A 102 22.20 9.76 -1.46
N ALA A 103 22.65 11.03 -1.53
CA ALA A 103 23.41 11.66 -0.45
C ALA A 103 22.62 11.73 0.87
N GLY A 104 21.31 11.89 0.79
CA GLY A 104 20.40 11.90 1.94
C GLY A 104 20.21 10.55 2.63
N PHE A 105 20.58 9.44 1.99
CA PHE A 105 20.47 8.11 2.61
C PHE A 105 21.50 7.93 3.75
N HIS A 106 21.13 7.06 4.69
CA HIS A 106 22.05 6.64 5.74
C HIS A 106 23.35 6.06 5.13
N SER A 107 24.50 6.31 5.75
CA SER A 107 25.82 5.89 5.25
C SER A 107 25.90 4.40 4.92
N LYS A 108 25.34 3.54 5.76
CA LYS A 108 25.25 2.09 5.53
C LYS A 108 24.47 1.73 4.26
N THR A 109 23.38 2.44 3.98
CA THR A 109 22.58 2.24 2.74
C THR A 109 23.41 2.60 1.51
N ARG A 110 24.05 3.76 1.53
CA ARG A 110 24.93 4.19 0.43
C ARG A 110 26.07 3.21 0.20
N TYR A 111 26.69 2.73 1.28
CA TYR A 111 27.75 1.73 1.21
C TYR A 111 27.25 0.43 0.56
N ASN A 112 26.10 -0.09 1.00
CA ASN A 112 25.54 -1.34 0.49
C ASN A 112 25.15 -1.26 -0.99
N VAL A 113 24.57 -0.13 -1.44
CA VAL A 113 24.26 0.08 -2.86
C VAL A 113 25.54 0.03 -3.70
N ARG A 114 26.58 0.78 -3.30
CA ARG A 114 27.88 0.76 -4.01
C ARG A 114 28.53 -0.62 -3.98
N LEU A 115 28.44 -1.32 -2.87
CA LEU A 115 29.00 -2.67 -2.73
C LEU A 115 28.29 -3.66 -3.67
N ALA A 116 26.97 -3.61 -3.75
CA ALA A 116 26.19 -4.45 -4.66
C ALA A 116 26.61 -4.25 -6.11
N THR A 117 26.71 -2.99 -6.56
CA THR A 117 27.20 -2.64 -7.90
C THR A 117 28.62 -3.15 -8.11
N LYS A 118 29.54 -2.92 -7.16
CA LYS A 118 30.93 -3.39 -7.23
C LYS A 118 31.03 -4.91 -7.32
N LYS A 119 30.11 -5.65 -6.70
CA LYS A 119 30.05 -7.11 -6.77
C LYS A 119 29.36 -7.63 -8.02
N GLY A 120 28.91 -6.79 -8.93
CA GLY A 120 28.31 -7.19 -10.21
C GLY A 120 26.81 -7.44 -10.13
N VAL A 121 26.13 -6.93 -9.10
CA VAL A 121 24.66 -6.92 -9.10
C VAL A 121 24.16 -5.92 -10.13
N THR A 122 23.25 -6.37 -11.00
CA THR A 122 22.60 -5.52 -12.02
C THR A 122 21.11 -5.45 -11.76
N VAL A 123 20.50 -4.32 -12.08
CA VAL A 123 19.05 -4.12 -11.97
C VAL A 123 18.48 -3.88 -13.36
N LYS A 124 17.35 -4.52 -13.65
CA LYS A 124 16.62 -4.38 -14.92
C LYS A 124 15.14 -4.19 -14.65
N GLU A 125 14.48 -3.46 -15.53
CA GLU A 125 13.01 -3.49 -15.61
C GLU A 125 12.61 -4.88 -16.11
N GLY A 126 11.78 -5.56 -15.34
CA GLY A 126 11.27 -6.88 -15.64
C GLY A 126 10.01 -6.83 -16.49
N THR A 127 9.75 -7.93 -17.16
CA THR A 127 8.56 -8.16 -17.98
C THR A 127 7.48 -8.93 -17.19
N ARG A 128 6.36 -9.19 -17.84
CA ARG A 128 5.30 -10.04 -17.27
C ARG A 128 5.79 -11.45 -16.94
N GLU A 129 6.66 -12.00 -17.76
CA GLU A 129 7.25 -13.34 -17.61
C GLU A 129 8.14 -13.43 -16.36
N ASP A 130 8.83 -12.35 -16.03
CA ASP A 130 9.70 -12.26 -14.85
C ASP A 130 8.91 -12.27 -13.52
N LEU A 131 7.59 -12.08 -13.56
CA LEU A 131 6.73 -12.23 -12.38
C LEU A 131 6.82 -13.62 -11.74
N LYS A 132 7.14 -14.66 -12.52
CA LYS A 132 7.34 -16.02 -12.00
C LYS A 132 8.55 -16.08 -11.08
N ASP A 133 9.64 -15.45 -11.47
CA ASP A 133 10.87 -15.41 -10.67
C ASP A 133 10.70 -14.45 -9.47
N PHE A 134 10.07 -13.31 -9.67
CA PHE A 134 9.68 -12.43 -8.57
C PHE A 134 8.83 -13.15 -7.53
N HIS A 135 7.83 -13.92 -7.97
CA HIS A 135 6.95 -14.67 -7.07
C HIS A 135 7.70 -15.74 -6.28
N LYS A 136 8.67 -16.46 -6.91
CA LYS A 136 9.52 -17.41 -6.19
C LYS A 136 10.31 -16.74 -5.06
N ILE A 137 10.94 -15.60 -5.35
CA ILE A 137 11.69 -14.82 -4.35
C ILE A 137 10.76 -14.36 -3.22
N MET A 138 9.55 -13.89 -3.55
CA MET A 138 8.54 -13.50 -2.57
C MET A 138 8.14 -14.68 -1.67
N VAL A 139 7.94 -15.89 -2.23
CA VAL A 139 7.59 -17.10 -1.47
C VAL A 139 8.72 -17.50 -0.52
N GLU A 140 9.98 -17.47 -0.98
CA GLU A 140 11.15 -17.74 -0.13
C GLU A 140 11.24 -16.72 1.03
N THR A 141 11.03 -15.43 0.72
CA THR A 141 11.01 -14.35 1.72
C THR A 141 9.87 -14.54 2.71
N GLY A 142 8.67 -14.85 2.23
CA GLY A 142 7.52 -15.10 3.09
C GLY A 142 7.71 -16.31 4.01
N ALA A 143 8.32 -17.37 3.51
CA ALA A 143 8.67 -18.56 4.31
C ALA A 143 9.69 -18.23 5.41
N ARG A 144 10.73 -17.44 5.06
CA ARG A 144 11.75 -17.01 6.02
C ARG A 144 11.19 -16.10 7.12
N ASP A 145 10.34 -15.13 6.73
CA ASP A 145 9.90 -14.04 7.59
C ASP A 145 8.51 -14.28 8.21
N GLY A 146 7.85 -15.40 7.87
CA GLY A 146 6.62 -15.87 8.50
C GLY A 146 5.34 -15.14 8.03
N PHE A 147 5.25 -14.74 6.77
CA PHE A 147 4.03 -14.13 6.22
C PHE A 147 3.55 -14.80 4.92
N ILE A 148 2.25 -14.67 4.65
CA ILE A 148 1.59 -15.31 3.52
C ILE A 148 1.73 -14.41 2.28
N ILE A 149 2.16 -15.02 1.17
CA ILE A 149 2.30 -14.37 -0.13
C ILE A 149 1.02 -14.55 -0.95
N ARG A 150 0.66 -13.52 -1.70
CA ARG A 150 -0.40 -13.59 -2.71
C ARG A 150 -0.01 -14.58 -3.82
N PRO A 151 -0.97 -15.28 -4.44
CA PRO A 151 -0.67 -16.19 -5.53
C PRO A 151 -0.11 -15.44 -6.75
N LEU A 152 0.64 -16.14 -7.62
CA LEU A 152 1.20 -15.56 -8.84
C LEU A 152 0.15 -14.83 -9.69
N SER A 153 -1.04 -15.43 -9.84
CA SER A 153 -2.15 -14.86 -10.61
C SER A 153 -2.60 -13.47 -10.12
N TYR A 154 -2.38 -13.17 -8.84
CA TYR A 154 -2.64 -11.82 -8.30
C TYR A 154 -1.66 -10.79 -8.87
N PHE A 155 -0.36 -11.14 -8.93
CA PHE A 155 0.68 -10.26 -9.48
C PHE A 155 0.54 -10.13 -11.00
N GLU A 156 0.19 -11.21 -11.69
CA GLU A 156 -0.09 -11.20 -13.13
C GLU A 156 -1.25 -10.24 -13.45
N LYS A 157 -2.38 -10.39 -12.75
CA LYS A 157 -3.52 -9.49 -12.93
C LYS A 157 -3.16 -8.04 -12.62
N MET A 158 -2.40 -7.80 -11.55
CA MET A 158 -1.97 -6.45 -11.19
C MET A 158 -1.07 -5.85 -12.28
N TYR A 159 -0.19 -6.64 -12.88
CA TYR A 159 0.66 -6.22 -14.00
C TYR A 159 -0.19 -5.89 -15.23
N ASP A 160 -1.11 -6.77 -15.60
CA ASP A 160 -1.97 -6.61 -16.77
C ASP A 160 -2.85 -5.35 -16.69
N GLU A 161 -3.29 -4.97 -15.50
CA GLU A 161 -4.16 -3.81 -15.27
C GLU A 161 -3.38 -2.48 -15.09
N LEU A 162 -2.17 -2.52 -14.56
CA LEU A 162 -1.45 -1.32 -14.12
C LEU A 162 -0.19 -0.99 -14.92
N ALA A 163 0.48 -1.99 -15.51
CA ALA A 163 1.70 -1.73 -16.27
C ALA A 163 1.40 -1.25 -17.71
N PRO A 164 2.27 -0.44 -18.31
CA PRO A 164 3.43 0.21 -17.68
C PRO A 164 3.09 1.54 -16.98
N ASN A 165 1.83 2.00 -17.05
CA ASN A 165 1.45 3.37 -16.72
C ASN A 165 1.46 3.67 -15.22
N HIS A 166 1.18 2.67 -14.39
CA HIS A 166 1.04 2.82 -12.94
C HIS A 166 1.85 1.82 -12.13
N MET A 167 2.59 0.93 -12.79
CA MET A 167 3.38 -0.12 -12.15
C MET A 167 4.62 -0.42 -12.96
N LYS A 168 5.72 -0.74 -12.28
CA LYS A 168 6.90 -1.39 -12.85
C LYS A 168 7.29 -2.59 -12.01
N LEU A 169 7.96 -3.55 -12.65
CA LEU A 169 8.69 -4.61 -11.97
C LEU A 169 10.18 -4.30 -12.12
N LEU A 170 10.90 -4.18 -11.04
CA LEU A 170 12.36 -4.02 -11.06
C LEU A 170 12.99 -5.27 -10.46
N MET A 171 13.86 -5.94 -11.22
CA MET A 171 14.52 -7.18 -10.83
C MET A 171 16.02 -6.98 -10.70
N ALA A 172 16.59 -7.45 -9.61
CA ALA A 172 18.04 -7.49 -9.39
C ALA A 172 18.61 -8.88 -9.68
N TYR A 173 19.75 -8.91 -10.34
CA TYR A 173 20.43 -10.12 -10.77
C TYR A 173 21.88 -10.16 -10.27
N TYR A 174 22.33 -11.34 -9.92
CA TYR A 174 23.74 -11.64 -9.64
C TYR A 174 24.14 -12.96 -10.31
N GLY A 175 25.22 -12.94 -11.11
CA GLY A 175 25.62 -14.12 -11.88
C GLY A 175 24.52 -14.66 -12.81
N GLY A 176 23.69 -13.79 -13.37
CA GLY A 176 22.57 -14.16 -14.24
C GLY A 176 21.33 -14.70 -13.51
N LYS A 177 21.37 -14.84 -12.19
CA LYS A 177 20.24 -15.33 -11.38
C LYS A 177 19.48 -14.16 -10.76
N PRO A 178 18.13 -14.17 -10.76
CA PRO A 178 17.34 -13.19 -10.04
C PRO A 178 17.49 -13.40 -8.53
N ILE A 179 17.81 -12.34 -7.80
CA ILE A 179 18.10 -12.39 -6.34
C ILE A 179 17.20 -11.48 -5.51
N SER A 180 16.53 -10.54 -6.14
CA SER A 180 15.61 -9.61 -5.48
C SER A 180 14.70 -8.99 -6.53
N GLY A 181 13.56 -8.49 -6.07
CA GLY A 181 12.65 -7.74 -6.94
C GLY A 181 11.78 -6.80 -6.15
N VAL A 182 11.34 -5.71 -6.80
CA VAL A 182 10.40 -4.76 -6.23
C VAL A 182 9.33 -4.37 -7.23
N ILE A 183 8.12 -4.15 -6.73
CA ILE A 183 6.99 -3.61 -7.49
C ILE A 183 6.62 -2.25 -6.90
N PRO A 184 7.11 -1.14 -7.47
CA PRO A 184 6.59 0.18 -7.20
C PRO A 184 5.28 0.41 -7.95
N ILE A 185 4.32 1.03 -7.27
CA ILE A 185 3.08 1.55 -7.86
C ILE A 185 3.18 3.07 -7.84
N PHE A 186 2.82 3.73 -8.94
CA PHE A 186 2.87 5.19 -9.03
C PHE A 186 1.56 5.75 -9.60
N TYR A 187 1.12 6.84 -8.98
CA TYR A 187 -0.06 7.57 -9.41
C TYR A 187 0.05 9.05 -9.01
N GLY A 188 -0.20 9.95 -9.95
CA GLY A 188 -0.02 11.37 -9.74
C GLY A 188 1.42 11.70 -9.33
N ASN A 189 1.58 12.31 -8.17
CA ASN A 189 2.88 12.72 -7.62
C ASN A 189 3.42 11.76 -6.53
N LYS A 190 2.87 10.56 -6.43
CA LYS A 190 3.23 9.58 -5.39
C LYS A 190 3.70 8.26 -5.99
N THR A 191 4.68 7.65 -5.35
CA THR A 191 5.11 6.27 -5.62
C THR A 191 5.09 5.49 -4.32
N TRP A 192 4.55 4.27 -4.38
CA TRP A 192 4.51 3.36 -3.25
C TRP A 192 5.40 2.15 -3.51
N TYR A 193 6.32 1.88 -2.59
CA TYR A 193 6.97 0.58 -2.49
C TYR A 193 5.96 -0.43 -1.95
N LEU A 194 5.29 -1.16 -2.85
CA LEU A 194 4.15 -1.98 -2.46
C LEU A 194 4.56 -3.43 -2.15
N TYR A 195 5.39 -4.01 -3.00
CA TYR A 195 5.93 -5.36 -2.82
C TYR A 195 7.42 -5.36 -3.07
N GLY A 196 8.16 -6.17 -2.31
CA GLY A 196 9.58 -6.38 -2.51
C GLY A 196 10.14 -7.53 -1.67
N ALA A 197 11.13 -8.20 -2.21
CA ALA A 197 11.83 -9.31 -1.58
C ALA A 197 13.28 -9.41 -2.10
#